data_1c46a295adf6e2049dca193ff526f9ad
#
_entry.id   1c46a295adf6e2049dca193ff526f9ad
#
_cell.length_a   1.000
_cell.length_b   1.000
_cell.length_c   1.000
_cell.angle_alpha   90.00
_cell.angle_beta   90.00
_cell.angle_gamma   90.00
#
_symmetry.space_group_name_H-M   'P 1'
#
loop_
_entity.id
_entity.type
_entity.pdbx_description
1 polymer ?
#
loop_
_entity_poly.entity_id
_entity_poly.type
_entity_poly.pdbx_seq_one_letter_code
_entity_poly.pdbx_strand_id
1 'polypeptide(L)'
;MIAISPRNLLYLALLVFCPTAGLEIAHGAAQAPAASDGWHIPEGAAAEHNPEPLTPATLGKGQRLYRAKCERCHGADGTGNGPETDPAHPAGDLTDARRASRNPDGVMFYKIWNGRTKPKMPAMKADISPADVWAVIQYVKTLRKDTTGGQASD
;
A
#
# COMPACT_ATOMS: atom_id res chain seq x y z
N MET A 1 -53.58 -13.43 -63.03
CA MET A 1 -53.09 -12.02 -62.83
C MET A 1 -53.39 -11.63 -61.41
N ILE A 2 -52.40 -11.64 -60.53
CA ILE A 2 -52.56 -11.24 -59.15
C ILE A 2 -51.88 -9.90 -58.99
N ALA A 3 -52.65 -8.89 -58.72
CA ALA A 3 -52.18 -7.51 -58.54
C ALA A 3 -51.57 -7.36 -57.19
N ILE A 4 -50.23 -7.10 -57.15
CA ILE A 4 -49.49 -6.80 -55.91
C ILE A 4 -49.71 -5.32 -55.58
N SER A 5 -50.38 -5.04 -54.46
CA SER A 5 -50.67 -3.71 -53.97
C SER A 5 -49.36 -3.06 -53.43
N PRO A 6 -49.10 -1.77 -53.77
CA PRO A 6 -47.88 -1.05 -53.39
C PRO A 6 -47.78 -0.71 -51.91
N ARG A 7 -48.71 -1.18 -51.06
CA ARG A 7 -48.70 -0.90 -49.61
C ARG A 7 -47.84 -1.82 -48.81
N ASN A 8 -47.30 -2.92 -49.39
CA ASN A 8 -46.48 -3.90 -48.66
C ASN A 8 -44.97 -3.70 -48.82
N LEU A 9 -44.54 -2.64 -49.49
CA LEU A 9 -43.11 -2.35 -49.69
C LEU A 9 -42.48 -1.50 -48.57
N LEU A 10 -43.31 -1.06 -47.59
CA LEU A 10 -42.81 -0.14 -46.52
C LEU A 10 -42.47 -0.83 -45.20
N TYR A 11 -42.60 -2.16 -45.09
CA TYR A 11 -42.33 -2.89 -43.83
C TYR A 11 -41.05 -3.69 -43.83
N LEU A 12 -40.18 -3.59 -44.83
CA LEU A 12 -38.96 -4.41 -44.91
C LEU A 12 -37.65 -3.63 -44.58
N ALA A 13 -37.75 -2.43 -44.01
CA ALA A 13 -36.56 -1.57 -43.76
C ALA A 13 -36.32 -1.25 -42.28
N LEU A 14 -36.92 -2.00 -41.34
CA LEU A 14 -36.81 -1.70 -39.89
C LEU A 14 -36.32 -2.86 -39.03
N LEU A 15 -35.52 -3.74 -39.58
CA LEU A 15 -34.79 -4.73 -38.77
C LEU A 15 -33.31 -4.67 -39.13
N VAL A 16 -32.54 -4.39 -38.15
CA VAL A 16 -31.10 -4.50 -37.92
C VAL A 16 -30.45 -3.16 -37.64
N PHE A 17 -30.85 -2.55 -36.55
CA PHE A 17 -29.92 -1.75 -35.75
C PHE A 17 -29.92 -2.29 -34.34
N CYS A 18 -29.25 -3.41 -34.15
CA CYS A 18 -28.88 -3.90 -32.80
C CYS A 18 -27.64 -3.12 -32.42
N PRO A 19 -27.69 -2.20 -31.42
CA PRO A 19 -26.48 -1.67 -30.86
C PRO A 19 -25.80 -2.81 -30.06
N THR A 20 -24.71 -3.35 -30.61
CA THR A 20 -23.79 -4.14 -29.81
C THR A 20 -23.26 -3.25 -28.71
N ALA A 21 -23.88 -3.33 -27.54
CA ALA A 21 -23.30 -2.78 -26.33
C ALA A 21 -21.94 -3.46 -26.14
N GLY A 22 -20.89 -2.81 -26.59
CA GLY A 22 -19.53 -3.20 -26.30
C GLY A 22 -19.38 -3.16 -24.80
N LEU A 23 -19.22 -4.33 -24.19
CA LEU A 23 -18.78 -4.48 -22.81
C LEU A 23 -17.33 -3.99 -22.76
N GLU A 24 -17.14 -2.70 -22.53
CA GLU A 24 -15.82 -2.14 -22.24
C GLU A 24 -15.39 -2.72 -20.89
N ILE A 25 -14.59 -3.78 -20.94
CA ILE A 25 -13.83 -4.25 -19.78
C ILE A 25 -12.84 -3.14 -19.50
N ALA A 26 -13.18 -2.27 -18.53
CA ALA A 26 -12.24 -1.33 -17.97
C ALA A 26 -11.09 -2.15 -17.37
N HIS A 27 -10.03 -2.31 -18.14
CA HIS A 27 -8.76 -2.77 -17.62
C HIS A 27 -8.30 -1.68 -16.64
N GLY A 28 -8.52 -1.92 -15.36
CA GLY A 28 -7.94 -1.11 -14.31
C GLY A 28 -6.44 -1.07 -14.55
N ALA A 29 -5.95 0.05 -15.07
CA ALA A 29 -4.52 0.27 -15.22
C ALA A 29 -3.92 0.11 -13.82
N ALA A 30 -3.19 -0.97 -13.59
CA ALA A 30 -2.34 -1.13 -12.42
C ALA A 30 -1.43 0.10 -12.41
N GLN A 31 -1.65 1.01 -11.47
CA GLN A 31 -0.81 2.19 -11.32
C GLN A 31 0.61 1.71 -11.05
N ALA A 32 1.50 2.01 -11.98
CA ALA A 32 2.92 1.79 -11.79
C ALA A 32 3.35 2.40 -10.45
N PRO A 33 4.18 1.71 -9.66
CA PRO A 33 4.64 2.22 -8.38
C PRO A 33 5.30 3.58 -8.61
N ALA A 34 4.86 4.58 -7.86
CA ALA A 34 5.43 5.93 -7.88
C ALA A 34 6.96 5.83 -7.76
N ALA A 35 7.67 6.68 -8.54
CA ALA A 35 9.11 6.70 -8.68
C ALA A 35 9.81 6.34 -7.36
N SER A 36 10.63 5.31 -7.40
CA SER A 36 11.32 4.78 -6.23
C SER A 36 12.20 5.88 -5.65
N ASP A 37 11.92 6.28 -4.43
CA ASP A 37 12.76 7.14 -3.59
C ASP A 37 14.07 6.41 -3.18
N GLY A 38 14.72 5.75 -4.12
CA GLY A 38 15.92 4.93 -3.93
C GLY A 38 15.66 3.54 -3.36
N TRP A 39 14.39 3.11 -3.28
CA TRP A 39 14.03 1.76 -2.86
C TRP A 39 13.86 0.82 -4.04
N HIS A 40 14.39 -0.39 -3.93
CA HIS A 40 14.07 -1.49 -4.85
C HIS A 40 12.92 -2.30 -4.25
N ILE A 41 11.72 -2.09 -4.77
CA ILE A 41 10.50 -2.79 -4.34
C ILE A 41 10.11 -3.76 -5.46
N PRO A 42 10.02 -5.07 -5.20
CA PRO A 42 9.59 -6.05 -6.19
C PRO A 42 8.17 -5.78 -6.68
N GLU A 43 7.92 -6.15 -7.93
CA GLU A 43 6.56 -6.22 -8.44
C GLU A 43 5.72 -7.18 -7.56
N GLY A 44 4.48 -6.78 -7.25
CA GLY A 44 3.60 -7.57 -6.38
C GLY A 44 3.79 -7.35 -4.88
N ALA A 45 4.88 -6.73 -4.41
CA ALA A 45 5.09 -6.47 -2.98
C ALA A 45 3.93 -5.73 -2.31
N ALA A 46 3.26 -4.85 -3.04
CA ALA A 46 2.11 -4.11 -2.51
C ALA A 46 0.89 -5.00 -2.19
N ALA A 47 0.81 -6.17 -2.81
CA ALA A 47 -0.27 -7.14 -2.59
C ALA A 47 0.06 -8.13 -1.46
N GLU A 48 1.27 -8.12 -0.94
CA GLU A 48 1.65 -8.97 0.18
C GLU A 48 1.03 -8.45 1.49
N HIS A 49 0.37 -9.34 2.21
CA HIS A 49 -0.23 -9.04 3.50
C HIS A 49 0.61 -9.61 4.63
N ASN A 50 0.55 -8.96 5.79
CA ASN A 50 1.22 -9.45 6.98
C ASN A 50 0.62 -10.80 7.42
N PRO A 51 1.40 -11.90 7.42
CA PRO A 51 0.90 -13.20 7.83
C PRO A 51 0.80 -13.36 9.37
N GLU A 52 1.47 -12.48 10.14
CA GLU A 52 1.45 -12.56 11.59
C GLU A 52 0.13 -12.03 12.15
N PRO A 53 -0.54 -12.76 13.05
CA PRO A 53 -1.79 -12.30 13.65
C PRO A 53 -1.56 -11.07 14.55
N LEU A 54 -2.52 -10.15 14.54
CA LEU A 54 -2.51 -8.99 15.43
C LEU A 54 -2.92 -9.42 16.85
N THR A 55 -1.95 -9.71 17.68
CA THR A 55 -2.15 -10.10 19.09
C THR A 55 -1.34 -9.21 20.03
N PRO A 56 -1.69 -9.13 21.32
CA PRO A 56 -0.86 -8.44 22.30
C PRO A 56 0.60 -8.95 22.33
N ALA A 57 0.80 -10.24 22.12
CA ALA A 57 2.13 -10.86 22.07
C ALA A 57 2.93 -10.37 20.86
N THR A 58 2.33 -10.36 19.66
CA THR A 58 2.96 -9.88 18.42
C THR A 58 3.25 -8.39 18.51
N LEU A 59 2.32 -7.59 19.02
CA LEU A 59 2.53 -6.15 19.25
C LEU A 59 3.66 -5.89 20.24
N GLY A 60 3.68 -6.58 21.37
CA GLY A 60 4.73 -6.43 22.37
C GLY A 60 6.11 -6.83 21.82
N LYS A 61 6.18 -7.87 21.00
CA LYS A 61 7.39 -8.27 20.29
C LYS A 61 7.84 -7.17 19.32
N GLY A 62 6.93 -6.68 18.47
CA GLY A 62 7.18 -5.60 17.52
C GLY A 62 7.68 -4.33 18.20
N GLN A 63 7.07 -3.94 19.32
CA GLN A 63 7.50 -2.79 20.12
C GLN A 63 8.92 -2.92 20.63
N ARG A 64 9.27 -4.07 21.21
CA ARG A 64 10.65 -4.30 21.70
C ARG A 64 11.68 -4.21 20.58
N LEU A 65 11.38 -4.82 19.43
CA LEU A 65 12.26 -4.80 18.27
C LEU A 65 12.38 -3.38 17.68
N TYR A 66 11.27 -2.64 17.60
CA TYR A 66 11.27 -1.25 17.17
C TYR A 66 12.18 -0.39 18.03
N ARG A 67 12.04 -0.46 19.35
CA ARG A 67 12.91 0.26 20.29
C ARG A 67 14.38 -0.10 20.12
N ALA A 68 14.68 -1.37 19.93
CA ALA A 68 16.07 -1.84 19.82
C ALA A 68 16.74 -1.48 18.48
N LYS A 69 15.99 -1.39 17.38
CA LYS A 69 16.53 -1.34 16.02
C LYS A 69 16.14 -0.11 15.21
N CYS A 70 14.98 0.50 15.49
CA CYS A 70 14.37 1.52 14.64
C CYS A 70 14.30 2.90 15.29
N GLU A 71 14.02 2.95 16.61
CA GLU A 71 13.77 4.16 17.38
C GLU A 71 14.89 5.18 17.29
N ARG A 72 16.15 4.74 17.27
CA ARG A 72 17.33 5.61 17.21
C ARG A 72 17.32 6.58 16.02
N CYS A 73 16.66 6.21 14.91
CA CYS A 73 16.50 7.08 13.75
C CYS A 73 15.05 7.56 13.61
N HIS A 74 14.07 6.67 13.82
CA HIS A 74 12.66 7.01 13.60
C HIS A 74 11.98 7.72 14.77
N GLY A 75 12.63 7.81 15.95
CA GLY A 75 12.04 8.35 17.17
C GLY A 75 11.10 7.35 17.87
N ALA A 76 10.88 7.54 19.16
CA ALA A 76 9.98 6.70 19.95
C ALA A 76 8.52 6.80 19.50
N ASP A 77 8.15 7.96 18.96
CA ASP A 77 6.82 8.28 18.41
C ASP A 77 6.67 8.01 16.91
N GLY A 78 7.76 7.62 16.24
CA GLY A 78 7.78 7.30 14.82
C GLY A 78 7.83 8.50 13.87
N THR A 79 8.04 9.72 14.37
CA THR A 79 8.01 10.95 13.54
C THR A 79 9.30 11.21 12.75
N GLY A 80 10.33 10.37 12.90
CA GLY A 80 11.60 10.49 12.18
C GLY A 80 12.64 11.38 12.86
N ASN A 81 12.41 11.75 14.12
CA ASN A 81 13.23 12.66 14.92
C ASN A 81 14.16 11.96 15.91
N GLY A 82 14.51 10.71 15.67
CA GLY A 82 15.41 9.96 16.55
C GLY A 82 16.81 10.58 16.66
N PRO A 83 17.55 10.31 17.75
CA PRO A 83 18.83 10.95 18.03
C PRO A 83 19.93 10.63 17.01
N GLU A 84 19.79 9.55 16.24
CA GLU A 84 20.75 9.19 15.17
C GLU A 84 20.22 9.52 13.77
N THR A 85 19.14 10.30 13.66
CA THR A 85 18.67 10.74 12.35
C THR A 85 19.63 11.76 11.74
N ASP A 86 19.89 11.64 10.44
CA ASP A 86 20.67 12.64 9.72
C ASP A 86 19.81 13.89 9.50
N PRO A 87 20.18 15.07 10.02
CA PRO A 87 19.39 16.29 9.84
C PRO A 87 19.20 16.71 8.38
N ALA A 88 20.17 16.36 7.50
CA ALA A 88 20.08 16.64 6.06
C ALA A 88 19.15 15.66 5.34
N HIS A 89 18.96 14.46 5.90
CA HIS A 89 18.15 13.41 5.34
C HIS A 89 17.38 12.70 6.45
N PRO A 90 16.40 13.35 7.08
CA PRO A 90 15.71 12.81 8.24
C PRO A 90 15.01 11.49 7.90
N ALA A 91 14.92 10.63 8.91
CA ALA A 91 14.18 9.40 8.79
C ALA A 91 12.71 9.69 8.46
N GLY A 92 12.08 8.81 7.70
CA GLY A 92 10.70 9.04 7.30
C GLY A 92 9.74 9.04 8.50
N ASP A 93 8.81 9.99 8.54
CA ASP A 93 7.70 10.00 9.48
C ASP A 93 6.78 8.80 9.20
N LEU A 94 6.72 7.86 10.14
CA LEU A 94 5.92 6.64 10.08
C LEU A 94 4.46 6.88 10.49
N THR A 95 4.15 8.05 11.06
CA THR A 95 2.82 8.43 11.51
C THR A 95 2.00 9.14 10.42
N ASP A 96 2.66 9.60 9.35
CA ASP A 96 2.04 10.32 8.24
C ASP A 96 1.13 9.40 7.40
N ALA A 97 -0.16 9.76 7.30
CA ALA A 97 -1.17 8.96 6.61
C ALA A 97 -0.91 8.82 5.09
N ARG A 98 -0.37 9.87 4.44
CA ARG A 98 -0.05 9.83 3.00
C ARG A 98 1.15 8.92 2.75
N ARG A 99 2.11 8.91 3.67
CA ARG A 99 3.22 7.97 3.63
C ARG A 99 2.73 6.54 3.87
N ALA A 100 1.85 6.35 4.85
CA ALA A 100 1.24 5.06 5.16
C ALA A 100 0.51 4.45 3.96
N SER A 101 -0.27 5.24 3.20
CA SER A 101 -1.01 4.75 2.03
C SER A 101 -0.10 4.27 0.89
N ARG A 102 1.10 4.81 0.78
CA ARG A 102 2.12 4.39 -0.20
C ARG A 102 3.02 3.26 0.28
N ASN A 103 2.84 2.80 1.52
CA ASN A 103 3.64 1.76 2.14
C ASN A 103 2.73 0.69 2.76
N PRO A 104 2.01 -0.11 1.95
CA PRO A 104 1.33 -1.29 2.44
C PRO A 104 2.32 -2.29 3.07
N ASP A 105 1.81 -3.28 3.79
CA ASP A 105 2.60 -4.16 4.64
C ASP A 105 3.78 -4.81 3.91
N GLY A 106 3.58 -5.36 2.72
CA GLY A 106 4.67 -5.96 1.96
C GLY A 106 5.73 -4.96 1.48
N VAL A 107 5.32 -3.73 1.08
CA VAL A 107 6.28 -2.67 0.75
C VAL A 107 7.12 -2.28 1.98
N MET A 108 6.51 -2.19 3.16
CA MET A 108 7.23 -1.96 4.42
C MET A 108 8.19 -3.10 4.71
N PHE A 109 7.76 -4.35 4.51
CA PHE A 109 8.60 -5.53 4.69
C PHE A 109 9.88 -5.43 3.85
N TYR A 110 9.77 -5.20 2.56
CA TYR A 110 10.94 -5.11 1.67
C TYR A 110 11.87 -3.95 2.03
N LYS A 111 11.32 -2.81 2.45
CA LYS A 111 12.11 -1.67 2.92
C LYS A 111 12.92 -2.00 4.18
N ILE A 112 12.30 -2.63 5.16
CA ILE A 112 12.96 -3.04 6.39
C ILE A 112 13.97 -4.16 6.12
N TRP A 113 13.57 -5.17 5.34
CA TRP A 113 14.39 -6.35 5.06
C TRP A 113 15.67 -6.01 4.32
N ASN A 114 15.58 -5.18 3.26
CA ASN A 114 16.71 -4.89 2.39
C ASN A 114 17.44 -3.58 2.73
N GLY A 115 16.81 -2.68 3.47
CA GLY A 115 17.37 -1.36 3.70
C GLY A 115 17.61 -0.56 2.42
N ARG A 116 18.34 0.54 2.53
CA ARG A 116 18.88 1.31 1.39
C ARG A 116 20.15 2.05 1.79
N THR A 117 20.97 2.43 0.79
CA THR A 117 22.26 3.10 1.04
C THR A 117 22.14 4.62 1.13
N LYS A 118 21.25 5.25 0.35
CA LYS A 118 21.08 6.72 0.29
C LYS A 118 19.60 7.11 0.14
N PRO A 119 19.03 7.89 1.06
CA PRO A 119 19.51 8.05 2.45
C PRO A 119 19.62 6.70 3.16
N LYS A 120 20.54 6.60 4.10
CA LYS A 120 20.85 5.31 4.72
C LYS A 120 19.70 4.79 5.59
N MET A 121 19.30 3.55 5.34
CA MET A 121 18.49 2.75 6.26
C MET A 121 19.10 1.34 6.32
N PRO A 122 19.56 0.86 7.48
CA PRO A 122 20.17 -0.47 7.58
C PRO A 122 19.21 -1.57 7.13
N ALA A 123 19.75 -2.61 6.47
CA ALA A 123 19.01 -3.84 6.18
C ALA A 123 18.89 -4.67 7.45
N MET A 124 17.70 -5.19 7.73
CA MET A 124 17.44 -5.98 8.94
C MET A 124 17.58 -7.50 8.72
N LYS A 125 17.73 -7.96 7.48
CA LYS A 125 17.75 -9.40 7.14
C LYS A 125 18.87 -10.22 7.80
N ALA A 126 19.93 -9.57 8.25
CA ALA A 126 21.02 -10.23 8.97
C ALA A 126 20.77 -10.25 10.49
N ASP A 127 19.86 -9.42 10.99
CA ASP A 127 19.69 -9.17 12.43
C ASP A 127 18.45 -9.80 13.03
N ILE A 128 17.38 -9.91 12.26
CA ILE A 128 16.08 -10.38 12.72
C ILE A 128 15.41 -11.29 11.68
N SER A 129 14.50 -12.14 12.11
CA SER A 129 13.75 -13.05 11.23
C SER A 129 12.66 -12.34 10.43
N PRO A 130 12.14 -12.95 9.33
CA PRO A 130 10.98 -12.41 8.62
C PRO A 130 9.76 -12.20 9.52
N ALA A 131 9.47 -13.14 10.44
CA ALA A 131 8.38 -13.01 11.41
C ALA A 131 8.58 -11.81 12.37
N ASP A 132 9.83 -11.49 12.70
CA ASP A 132 10.17 -10.32 13.51
C ASP A 132 9.90 -9.02 12.75
N VAL A 133 10.21 -8.97 11.43
CA VAL A 133 9.89 -7.82 10.59
C VAL A 133 8.38 -7.60 10.54
N TRP A 134 7.60 -8.66 10.37
CA TRP A 134 6.15 -8.58 10.37
C TRP A 134 5.58 -8.09 11.71
N ALA A 135 6.17 -8.52 12.83
CA ALA A 135 5.79 -8.00 14.14
C ALA A 135 6.11 -6.50 14.29
N VAL A 136 7.27 -6.04 13.81
CA VAL A 136 7.62 -4.61 13.77
C VAL A 136 6.60 -3.81 12.96
N ILE A 137 6.19 -4.33 11.80
CA ILE A 137 5.18 -3.67 10.96
C ILE A 137 3.85 -3.51 11.70
N GLN A 138 3.38 -4.54 12.44
CA GLN A 138 2.18 -4.42 13.27
C GLN A 138 2.30 -3.29 14.29
N TYR A 139 3.44 -3.19 14.97
CA TYR A 139 3.66 -2.12 15.94
C TYR A 139 3.72 -0.74 15.27
N VAL A 140 4.45 -0.58 14.17
CA VAL A 140 4.54 0.70 13.43
C VAL A 140 3.15 1.20 13.01
N LYS A 141 2.23 0.30 12.66
CA LYS A 141 0.85 0.68 12.33
C LYS A 141 0.11 1.33 13.51
N THR A 142 0.46 0.97 14.74
CA THR A 142 -0.13 1.62 15.94
C THR A 142 0.40 3.03 16.21
N LEU A 143 1.53 3.41 15.61
CA LEU A 143 2.07 4.77 15.72
C LEU A 143 1.35 5.76 14.80
N ARG A 144 0.58 5.26 13.82
CA ARG A 144 -0.14 6.11 12.85
C ARG A 144 -1.22 6.90 13.60
N LYS A 145 -1.23 8.20 13.35
CA LYS A 145 -2.32 9.05 13.84
C LYS A 145 -3.56 8.73 13.02
N ASP A 146 -4.63 8.32 13.67
CA ASP A 146 -5.91 8.12 13.02
C ASP A 146 -6.33 9.44 12.37
N THR A 147 -6.45 9.44 11.04
CA THR A 147 -7.02 10.57 10.30
C THR A 147 -8.55 10.63 10.44
N THR A 148 -9.14 9.66 11.10
CA THR A 148 -10.51 9.68 11.56
C THR A 148 -10.57 10.54 12.81
N GLY A 149 -10.62 11.87 12.60
CA GLY A 149 -10.83 12.84 13.65
C GLY A 149 -12.09 12.52 14.45
N GLY A 150 -11.89 12.36 15.74
CA GLY A 150 -12.83 12.72 16.78
C GLY A 150 -14.22 12.13 16.69
N GLN A 151 -14.41 11.06 17.43
CA GLN A 151 -15.56 10.97 18.32
C GLN A 151 -15.12 10.12 19.52
N ALA A 152 -14.41 10.79 20.47
CA ALA A 152 -14.55 10.39 21.84
C ALA A 152 -15.98 10.80 22.22
N SER A 153 -16.87 9.84 22.28
CA SER A 153 -18.15 10.01 22.95
C SER A 153 -17.90 9.98 24.44
N ASP A 154 -18.25 11.09 25.08
CA ASP A 154 -18.46 11.20 26.52
C ASP A 154 -19.41 10.10 27.05
#